data_b9023dd4540c4052470be53aa7d6eb00
#
_entry.id   b9023dd4540c4052470be53aa7d6eb00
#
_cell.length_a   1.000
_cell.length_b   1.000
_cell.length_c   1.000
_cell.angle_alpha   90.00
_cell.angle_beta   90.00
_cell.angle_gamma   90.00
#
_symmetry.space_group_name_H-M   'P 1'
#
loop_
_entity.id
_entity.type
_entity.pdbx_description
1 polymer ?
#
loop_
_entity_poly.entity_id
_entity_poly.type
_entity_poly.pdbx_seq_one_letter_code
_entity_poly.pdbx_strand_id
1 'polypeptide(L)'
;MMPPASDLVTVSVTVSTDPATAFAIFTEETDLWWRWGPKFRIAGKQPGVLRFEPWLGGRFMEEVRSPSGPRVFTIGRISVWQPPGRFQFEWRGVNFSPGESTQVEVVFEAVPTGTRVTVRHSGWAALRPDHPARHGRQGPAFIRASGLWWGDLMTSFREFAAERLDRPGS
;
A
#
# COMPACT_ATOMS: atom_id res chain seq x y z
N MET A 1 -10.59 -1.97 20.76
CA MET A 1 -10.88 -3.39 20.49
C MET A 1 -10.07 -3.82 19.27
N MET A 2 -9.32 -4.90 19.40
CA MET A 2 -8.57 -5.42 18.24
C MET A 2 -9.53 -6.02 17.22
N PRO A 3 -9.29 -5.83 15.91
CA PRO A 3 -10.12 -6.49 14.91
C PRO A 3 -9.99 -8.01 15.03
N PRO A 4 -11.02 -8.76 14.61
CA PRO A 4 -10.91 -10.21 14.56
C PRO A 4 -9.72 -10.65 13.72
N ALA A 5 -9.07 -11.74 14.09
CA ALA A 5 -7.91 -12.26 13.36
C ALA A 5 -8.22 -12.46 11.86
N SER A 6 -9.48 -12.77 11.52
CA SER A 6 -9.95 -12.93 10.14
C SER A 6 -10.08 -11.63 9.35
N ASP A 7 -9.91 -10.47 10.01
CA ASP A 7 -10.06 -9.15 9.39
C ASP A 7 -8.72 -8.45 9.15
N LEU A 8 -7.61 -9.05 9.56
CA LEU A 8 -6.30 -8.43 9.49
C LEU A 8 -5.37 -9.20 8.55
N VAL A 9 -4.83 -8.49 7.56
CA VAL A 9 -3.74 -8.97 6.71
C VAL A 9 -2.46 -8.29 7.17
N THR A 10 -1.42 -9.06 7.50
CA THR A 10 -0.13 -8.54 7.95
C THR A 10 0.99 -9.13 7.10
N VAL A 11 1.84 -8.26 6.55
CA VAL A 11 3.02 -8.66 5.77
C VAL A 11 4.20 -7.79 6.19
N SER A 12 5.35 -8.40 6.41
CA SER A 12 6.58 -7.69 6.79
C SER A 12 7.74 -8.05 5.87
N VAL A 13 8.61 -7.06 5.63
CA VAL A 13 9.92 -7.27 5.00
C VAL A 13 10.96 -6.48 5.79
N THR A 14 12.23 -6.87 5.63
CA THR A 14 13.35 -6.12 6.23
C THR A 14 14.20 -5.54 5.10
N VAL A 15 14.52 -4.25 5.22
CA VAL A 15 15.38 -3.54 4.28
C VAL A 15 16.64 -3.07 5.00
N SER A 16 17.77 -3.04 4.27
CA SER A 16 19.09 -2.75 4.84
C SER A 16 19.38 -1.26 4.89
N THR A 17 18.48 -0.49 5.51
CA THR A 17 18.64 0.94 5.70
C THR A 17 17.87 1.39 6.96
N ASP A 18 18.06 2.65 7.37
CA ASP A 18 17.38 3.20 8.54
C ASP A 18 15.90 3.48 8.27
N PRO A 19 15.08 3.65 9.33
CA PRO A 19 13.66 3.93 9.16
C PRO A 19 13.34 5.18 8.34
N ALA A 20 14.11 6.26 8.50
CA ALA A 20 13.86 7.49 7.76
C ALA A 20 14.03 7.30 6.26
N THR A 21 15.08 6.60 5.84
CA THR A 21 15.33 6.30 4.43
C THR A 21 14.28 5.33 3.88
N ALA A 22 13.94 4.30 4.64
CA ALA A 22 12.90 3.33 4.23
C ALA A 22 11.55 4.02 4.07
N PHE A 23 11.19 4.90 4.99
CA PHE A 23 9.96 5.68 4.96
C PHE A 23 9.91 6.57 3.70
N ALA A 24 11.01 7.27 3.41
CA ALA A 24 11.09 8.13 2.23
C ALA A 24 10.96 7.34 0.93
N ILE A 25 11.66 6.21 0.80
CA ILE A 25 11.54 5.35 -0.40
C ILE A 25 10.10 4.88 -0.56
N PHE A 26 9.47 4.42 0.51
CA PHE A 26 8.11 3.90 0.46
C PHE A 26 7.12 4.97 -0.02
N THR A 27 7.17 6.16 0.56
CA THR A 27 6.17 7.21 0.34
C THR A 27 6.47 8.15 -0.81
N GLU A 28 7.73 8.35 -1.16
CA GLU A 28 8.14 9.30 -2.20
C GLU A 28 8.46 8.64 -3.54
N GLU A 29 8.85 7.36 -3.51
CA GLU A 29 9.20 6.62 -4.73
C GLU A 29 8.20 5.48 -5.00
N THR A 30 6.98 5.64 -4.56
CA THR A 30 5.93 4.61 -4.62
C THR A 30 5.71 4.07 -6.03
N ASP A 31 5.67 4.95 -7.02
CA ASP A 31 5.42 4.55 -8.40
C ASP A 31 6.52 3.64 -8.96
N LEU A 32 7.73 3.76 -8.44
CA LEU A 32 8.89 3.02 -8.93
C LEU A 32 8.94 1.59 -8.41
N TRP A 33 8.38 1.33 -7.23
CA TRP A 33 8.40 -0.02 -6.66
C TRP A 33 7.04 -0.73 -6.67
N TRP A 34 5.92 0.00 -6.78
CA TRP A 34 4.58 -0.59 -6.84
C TRP A 34 4.40 -1.30 -8.19
N ARG A 35 4.01 -2.57 -8.15
CA ARG A 35 3.93 -3.38 -9.37
C ARG A 35 2.92 -2.84 -10.38
N TRP A 36 3.22 -3.06 -11.64
CA TRP A 36 2.36 -2.69 -12.77
C TRP A 36 1.30 -3.76 -13.01
N GLY A 37 0.29 -3.39 -13.82
CA GLY A 37 -0.73 -4.30 -14.27
C GLY A 37 -2.06 -4.17 -13.53
N PRO A 38 -3.14 -4.75 -14.10
CA PRO A 38 -4.50 -4.58 -13.57
C PRO A 38 -4.72 -5.22 -12.19
N LYS A 39 -3.86 -6.15 -11.79
CA LYS A 39 -3.91 -6.75 -10.46
C LYS A 39 -3.53 -5.74 -9.37
N PHE A 40 -2.69 -4.76 -9.69
CA PHE A 40 -2.11 -3.85 -8.72
C PHE A 40 -2.46 -2.38 -8.92
N ARG A 41 -2.87 -1.99 -10.11
CA ARG A 41 -3.13 -0.57 -10.46
C ARG A 41 -4.49 -0.40 -11.11
N ILE A 42 -5.14 0.72 -10.80
CA ILE A 42 -6.44 1.09 -11.39
C ILE A 42 -6.30 1.29 -12.88
N ALA A 43 -5.22 1.95 -13.33
CA ALA A 43 -4.95 2.19 -14.74
C ALA A 43 -4.74 0.90 -15.54
N GLY A 44 -4.43 -0.21 -14.87
CA GLY A 44 -4.19 -1.50 -15.52
C GLY A 44 -3.00 -1.45 -16.45
N LYS A 45 -3.26 -1.51 -17.76
CA LYS A 45 -2.23 -1.47 -18.79
C LYS A 45 -1.90 -0.06 -19.28
N GLN A 46 -2.70 0.93 -18.88
CA GLN A 46 -2.47 2.32 -19.31
C GLN A 46 -1.35 2.96 -18.48
N PRO A 47 -0.59 3.91 -19.07
CA PRO A 47 0.40 4.66 -18.30
C PRO A 47 -0.26 5.46 -17.18
N GLY A 48 0.22 5.32 -15.96
CA GLY A 48 -0.25 6.06 -14.81
C GLY A 48 0.87 6.22 -13.80
N VAL A 49 0.69 7.11 -12.84
CA VAL A 49 1.66 7.38 -11.78
C VAL A 49 0.95 7.27 -10.44
N LEU A 50 1.48 6.43 -9.55
CA LEU A 50 1.03 6.34 -8.17
C LEU A 50 1.79 7.32 -7.30
N ARG A 51 1.07 8.04 -6.44
CA ARG A 51 1.69 9.06 -5.60
C ARG A 51 0.94 9.23 -4.28
N PHE A 52 1.71 9.39 -3.19
CA PHE A 52 1.21 9.91 -1.91
C PHE A 52 1.49 11.40 -1.84
N GLU A 53 0.51 12.17 -1.36
CA GLU A 53 0.74 13.52 -0.89
C GLU A 53 1.24 13.38 0.55
N PRO A 54 2.48 13.82 0.86
CA PRO A 54 3.17 13.42 2.10
C PRO A 54 2.81 14.29 3.30
N TRP A 55 1.54 14.29 3.69
CA TRP A 55 1.02 15.01 4.86
C TRP A 55 -0.30 14.41 5.33
N LEU A 56 -0.70 14.75 6.56
CA LEU A 56 -1.99 14.34 7.10
C LEU A 56 -3.12 14.89 6.24
N GLY A 57 -4.06 14.02 5.84
CA GLY A 57 -5.14 14.37 4.93
C GLY A 57 -4.76 14.31 3.45
N GLY A 58 -3.48 14.08 3.16
CA GLY A 58 -2.98 13.92 1.80
C GLY A 58 -3.60 12.71 1.10
N ARG A 59 -3.63 12.76 -0.22
CA ARG A 59 -4.23 11.67 -1.02
C ARG A 59 -3.20 10.62 -1.38
N PHE A 60 -3.62 9.36 -1.39
CA PHE A 60 -2.99 8.31 -2.17
C PHE A 60 -3.75 8.22 -3.48
N MET A 61 -3.08 8.48 -4.60
CA MET A 61 -3.75 8.62 -5.88
C MET A 61 -3.00 7.95 -7.01
N GLU A 62 -3.74 7.62 -8.06
CA GLU A 62 -3.18 7.20 -9.34
C GLU A 62 -3.61 8.22 -10.39
N GLU A 63 -2.63 8.85 -11.04
CA GLU A 63 -2.87 9.78 -12.14
C GLU A 63 -2.71 9.03 -13.45
N VAL A 64 -3.78 8.97 -14.24
CA VAL A 64 -3.84 8.27 -15.52
C VAL A 64 -3.91 9.29 -16.64
N ARG A 65 -3.01 9.18 -17.61
CA ARG A 65 -3.05 10.01 -18.81
C ARG A 65 -4.00 9.41 -19.84
N SER A 66 -4.93 10.21 -20.34
CA SER A 66 -5.86 9.82 -21.39
C SER A 66 -5.84 10.84 -22.52
N PRO A 67 -6.35 10.48 -23.73
CA PRO A 67 -6.42 11.43 -24.85
C PRO A 67 -7.23 12.70 -24.53
N SER A 68 -8.16 12.62 -23.58
CA SER A 68 -8.97 13.76 -23.13
C SER A 68 -8.35 14.54 -21.97
N GLY A 69 -7.11 14.21 -21.58
CA GLY A 69 -6.40 14.85 -20.49
C GLY A 69 -6.16 13.93 -19.30
N PRO A 70 -5.42 14.40 -18.29
CA PRO A 70 -5.13 13.58 -17.11
C PRO A 70 -6.37 13.35 -16.26
N ARG A 71 -6.48 12.13 -15.70
CA ARG A 71 -7.54 11.77 -14.74
C ARG A 71 -6.88 11.30 -13.45
N VAL A 72 -7.37 11.77 -12.32
CA VAL A 72 -6.85 11.40 -11.00
C VAL A 72 -7.87 10.52 -10.29
N PHE A 73 -7.41 9.33 -9.87
CA PHE A 73 -8.20 8.42 -9.04
C PHE A 73 -7.63 8.47 -7.62
N THR A 74 -8.43 8.95 -6.69
CA THR A 74 -8.05 8.94 -5.27
C THR A 74 -8.36 7.56 -4.70
N ILE A 75 -7.32 6.85 -4.27
CA ILE A 75 -7.45 5.55 -3.63
C ILE A 75 -7.86 5.72 -2.16
N GLY A 76 -7.32 6.73 -1.50
CA GLY A 76 -7.67 7.06 -0.13
C GLY A 76 -6.93 8.29 0.37
N ARG A 77 -7.11 8.58 1.67
CA ARG A 77 -6.45 9.72 2.31
C ARG A 77 -5.68 9.26 3.53
N ILE A 78 -4.58 9.97 3.80
CA ILE A 78 -3.73 9.69 4.95
C ILE A 78 -4.45 10.14 6.22
N SER A 79 -4.66 9.20 7.13
CA SER A 79 -5.34 9.43 8.41
C SER A 79 -4.36 9.54 9.59
N VAL A 80 -3.13 9.03 9.43
CA VAL A 80 -2.05 9.16 10.41
C VAL A 80 -0.76 9.42 9.63
N TRP A 81 0.01 10.42 10.07
CA TRP A 81 1.29 10.76 9.45
C TRP A 81 2.32 11.02 10.52
N GLN A 82 3.17 10.04 10.79
CA GLN A 82 4.17 10.09 11.87
C GLN A 82 5.53 9.59 11.38
N PRO A 83 6.17 10.31 10.44
CA PRO A 83 7.49 9.91 9.97
C PRO A 83 8.53 10.03 11.10
N PRO A 84 9.55 9.16 11.14
CA PRO A 84 9.80 8.07 10.22
C PRO A 84 9.19 6.74 10.66
N GLY A 85 8.31 6.73 11.68
CA GLY A 85 7.86 5.50 12.33
C GLY A 85 6.65 4.84 11.71
N ARG A 86 5.66 5.62 11.28
CA ARG A 86 4.46 5.03 10.69
C ARG A 86 3.60 6.04 9.96
N PHE A 87 2.73 5.53 9.09
CA PHE A 87 1.61 6.27 8.55
C PHE A 87 0.45 5.30 8.29
N GLN A 88 -0.74 5.85 8.16
CA GLN A 88 -1.95 5.08 7.90
C GLN A 88 -2.79 5.81 6.87
N PHE A 89 -3.41 5.06 5.98
CA PHE A 89 -4.29 5.66 4.98
C PHE A 89 -5.52 4.79 4.77
N GLU A 90 -6.58 5.44 4.34
CA GLU A 90 -7.81 4.81 3.93
C GLU A 90 -7.60 4.15 2.56
N TRP A 91 -8.13 2.94 2.39
CA TRP A 91 -8.09 2.24 1.11
C TRP A 91 -9.50 2.11 0.56
N ARG A 92 -9.68 2.63 -0.65
CA ARG A 92 -10.93 2.49 -1.40
C ARG A 92 -10.60 2.17 -2.85
N GLY A 93 -10.92 0.95 -3.28
CA GLY A 93 -10.79 0.58 -4.69
C GLY A 93 -11.94 1.12 -5.54
N VAL A 94 -11.85 0.92 -6.85
CA VAL A 94 -12.88 1.39 -7.80
C VAL A 94 -14.27 0.78 -7.53
N ASN A 95 -14.31 -0.40 -6.89
CA ASN A 95 -15.54 -1.12 -6.61
C ASN A 95 -16.15 -0.77 -5.25
N PHE A 96 -15.58 0.20 -4.53
CA PHE A 96 -16.09 0.61 -3.22
C PHE A 96 -17.17 1.66 -3.38
N SER A 97 -18.30 1.45 -2.71
CA SER A 97 -19.39 2.43 -2.65
C SER A 97 -19.06 3.53 -1.66
N PRO A 98 -19.77 4.70 -1.72
CA PRO A 98 -19.61 5.72 -0.70
C PRO A 98 -19.82 5.14 0.70
N GLY A 99 -18.93 5.50 1.63
CA GLY A 99 -18.96 4.97 2.99
C GLY A 99 -18.26 3.64 3.19
N GLU A 100 -17.89 2.94 2.12
CA GLU A 100 -17.08 1.73 2.22
C GLU A 100 -15.60 2.09 2.15
N SER A 101 -14.81 1.59 3.10
CA SER A 101 -13.37 1.74 3.09
C SER A 101 -12.73 0.70 3.99
N THR A 102 -11.43 0.48 3.76
CA THR A 102 -10.59 -0.31 4.65
C THR A 102 -9.40 0.55 5.06
N GLN A 103 -8.55 0.06 5.96
CA GLN A 103 -7.43 0.85 6.49
C GLN A 103 -6.12 0.10 6.27
N VAL A 104 -5.10 0.84 5.85
CA VAL A 104 -3.74 0.32 5.70
C VAL A 104 -2.82 1.10 6.62
N GLU A 105 -2.15 0.39 7.54
CA GLU A 105 -1.11 0.95 8.39
C GLU A 105 0.24 0.42 7.93
N VAL A 106 1.23 1.29 7.84
CA VAL A 106 2.61 0.91 7.52
C VAL A 106 3.51 1.39 8.66
N VAL A 107 4.24 0.45 9.25
CA VAL A 107 5.10 0.70 10.42
C VAL A 107 6.56 0.41 10.03
N PHE A 108 7.45 1.31 10.43
CA PHE A 108 8.88 1.24 10.13
C PHE A 108 9.64 1.15 11.46
N GLU A 109 10.20 0.00 11.75
CA GLU A 109 10.87 -0.28 13.03
C GLU A 109 12.34 -0.56 12.81
N ALA A 110 13.21 0.14 13.55
CA ALA A 110 14.64 -0.15 13.53
C ALA A 110 14.90 -1.56 14.08
N VAL A 111 15.66 -2.36 13.33
CA VAL A 111 16.11 -3.69 13.75
C VAL A 111 17.62 -3.77 13.53
N PRO A 112 18.32 -4.78 14.10
CA PRO A 112 19.79 -4.85 13.97
C PRO A 112 20.31 -4.86 12.53
N THR A 113 19.52 -5.40 11.58
CA THR A 113 19.92 -5.50 10.17
C THR A 113 19.37 -4.36 9.30
N GLY A 114 18.66 -3.40 9.87
CA GLY A 114 18.10 -2.27 9.13
C GLY A 114 16.74 -1.85 9.65
N THR A 115 15.72 -1.93 8.81
CA THR A 115 14.34 -1.56 9.15
C THR A 115 13.39 -2.69 8.80
N ARG A 116 12.54 -3.07 9.74
CA ARG A 116 11.39 -3.92 9.46
C ARG A 116 10.23 -3.03 9.05
N VAL A 117 9.70 -3.28 7.87
CA VAL A 117 8.54 -2.57 7.34
C VAL A 117 7.35 -3.52 7.36
N THR A 118 6.32 -3.16 8.11
CA THR A 118 5.14 -4.00 8.31
C THR A 118 3.91 -3.29 7.76
N VAL A 119 3.19 -3.95 6.87
CA VAL A 119 1.89 -3.50 6.36
C VAL A 119 0.80 -4.27 7.08
N ARG A 120 -0.19 -3.55 7.63
CA ARG A 120 -1.39 -4.12 8.22
C ARG A 120 -2.61 -3.55 7.52
N HIS A 121 -3.36 -4.41 6.87
CA HIS A 121 -4.58 -4.03 6.15
C HIS A 121 -5.78 -4.62 6.89
N SER A 122 -6.64 -3.77 7.40
CA SER A 122 -7.78 -4.14 8.23
C SER A 122 -9.05 -3.42 7.78
N GLY A 123 -10.18 -3.73 8.44
CA GLY A 123 -11.48 -3.11 8.13
C GLY A 123 -12.32 -3.92 7.17
N TRP A 124 -11.86 -5.12 6.78
CA TRP A 124 -12.58 -5.97 5.83
C TRP A 124 -13.91 -6.49 6.39
N ALA A 125 -14.02 -6.66 7.72
CA ALA A 125 -15.24 -7.13 8.35
C ALA A 125 -16.42 -6.17 8.16
N ALA A 126 -16.15 -4.89 7.92
CA ALA A 126 -17.19 -3.89 7.66
C ALA A 126 -17.74 -3.97 6.23
N LEU A 127 -17.07 -4.69 5.33
CA LEU A 127 -17.54 -4.87 3.96
C LEU A 127 -18.44 -6.12 3.89
N ARG A 128 -19.50 -6.03 3.08
CA ARG A 128 -20.40 -7.15 2.87
C ARG A 128 -19.64 -8.38 2.33
N PRO A 129 -20.11 -9.61 2.65
CA PRO A 129 -19.43 -10.84 2.21
C PRO A 129 -19.30 -10.99 0.69
N ASP A 130 -20.22 -10.42 -0.09
CA ASP A 130 -20.21 -10.48 -1.55
C ASP A 130 -19.52 -9.29 -2.21
N HIS A 131 -18.80 -8.47 -1.43
CA HIS A 131 -18.11 -7.29 -1.97
C HIS A 131 -17.10 -7.69 -3.05
N PRO A 132 -17.08 -6.99 -4.21
CA PRO A 132 -16.16 -7.33 -5.32
C PRO A 132 -14.70 -7.41 -4.94
N ALA A 133 -14.26 -6.60 -3.98
CA ALA A 133 -12.87 -6.60 -3.52
C ALA A 133 -12.44 -7.92 -2.87
N ARG A 134 -13.40 -8.77 -2.48
CA ARG A 134 -13.12 -10.09 -1.91
C ARG A 134 -12.88 -11.16 -2.98
N HIS A 135 -13.20 -10.87 -4.24
CA HIS A 135 -13.07 -11.81 -5.36
C HIS A 135 -13.70 -13.18 -5.06
N GLY A 136 -14.87 -13.18 -4.39
CA GLY A 136 -15.59 -14.41 -4.02
C GLY A 136 -14.96 -15.18 -2.85
N ARG A 137 -13.94 -14.65 -2.20
CA ARG A 137 -13.24 -15.30 -1.09
C ARG A 137 -13.67 -14.74 0.25
N GLN A 138 -13.66 -15.58 1.27
CA GLN A 138 -14.00 -15.21 2.63
C GLN A 138 -13.08 -15.91 3.64
N GLY A 139 -13.00 -15.37 4.87
CA GLY A 139 -12.26 -15.98 5.96
C GLY A 139 -10.78 -16.22 5.63
N PRO A 140 -10.22 -17.37 6.05
CA PRO A 140 -8.79 -17.66 5.84
C PRO A 140 -8.35 -17.64 4.38
N ALA A 141 -9.22 -18.02 3.44
CA ALA A 141 -8.90 -17.99 2.02
C ALA A 141 -8.68 -16.56 1.51
N PHE A 142 -9.52 -15.63 1.98
CA PHE A 142 -9.40 -14.21 1.64
C PHE A 142 -8.11 -13.62 2.24
N ILE A 143 -7.84 -13.88 3.52
CA ILE A 143 -6.64 -13.38 4.20
C ILE A 143 -5.39 -13.90 3.52
N ARG A 144 -5.37 -15.18 3.12
CA ARG A 144 -4.23 -15.76 2.40
C ARG A 144 -4.00 -15.10 1.05
N ALA A 145 -5.05 -14.91 0.27
CA ALA A 145 -4.97 -14.27 -1.05
C ALA A 145 -4.49 -12.81 -0.94
N SER A 146 -5.02 -12.06 0.03
CA SER A 146 -4.61 -10.67 0.28
C SER A 146 -3.18 -10.60 0.80
N GLY A 147 -2.76 -11.56 1.63
CA GLY A 147 -1.37 -11.66 2.10
C GLY A 147 -0.40 -11.92 0.96
N LEU A 148 -0.76 -12.75 -0.01
CA LEU A 148 0.07 -12.99 -1.20
C LEU A 148 0.16 -11.73 -2.06
N TRP A 149 -0.92 -11.01 -2.22
CA TRP A 149 -0.97 -9.74 -2.96
C TRP A 149 -0.03 -8.70 -2.33
N TRP A 150 -0.15 -8.48 -1.03
CA TRP A 150 0.75 -7.58 -0.30
C TRP A 150 2.18 -8.10 -0.28
N GLY A 151 2.36 -9.43 -0.20
CA GLY A 151 3.67 -10.05 -0.25
C GLY A 151 4.41 -9.76 -1.55
N ASP A 152 3.72 -9.80 -2.67
CA ASP A 152 4.27 -9.43 -3.97
C ASP A 152 4.72 -7.97 -3.99
N LEU A 153 3.90 -7.05 -3.47
CA LEU A 153 4.24 -5.64 -3.41
C LEU A 153 5.41 -5.37 -2.47
N MET A 154 5.42 -5.99 -1.30
CA MET A 154 6.48 -5.77 -0.32
C MET A 154 7.81 -6.39 -0.77
N THR A 155 7.77 -7.49 -1.52
CA THR A 155 8.97 -8.06 -2.15
C THR A 155 9.53 -7.07 -3.18
N SER A 156 8.67 -6.49 -4.01
CA SER A 156 9.06 -5.45 -4.97
C SER A 156 9.69 -4.24 -4.27
N PHE A 157 9.08 -3.79 -3.18
CA PHE A 157 9.64 -2.70 -2.37
C PHE A 157 11.03 -3.03 -1.84
N ARG A 158 11.21 -4.23 -1.26
CA ARG A 158 12.51 -4.66 -0.73
C ARG A 158 13.57 -4.71 -1.81
N GLU A 159 13.26 -5.28 -2.96
CA GLU A 159 14.18 -5.37 -4.09
C GLU A 159 14.55 -3.99 -4.63
N PHE A 160 13.57 -3.12 -4.78
CA PHE A 160 13.78 -1.74 -5.22
C PHE A 160 14.67 -0.97 -4.22
N ALA A 161 14.41 -1.10 -2.92
CA ALA A 161 15.20 -0.43 -1.89
C ALA A 161 16.66 -0.92 -1.92
N ALA A 162 16.89 -2.21 -2.11
CA ALA A 162 18.23 -2.77 -2.21
C ALA A 162 18.98 -2.19 -3.42
N GLU A 163 18.35 -2.14 -4.60
CA GLU A 163 18.96 -1.55 -5.79
C GLU A 163 19.24 -0.06 -5.60
N ARG A 164 18.30 0.66 -5.00
CA ARG A 164 18.37 2.10 -4.77
C ARG A 164 19.56 2.45 -3.89
N LEU A 165 19.85 1.63 -2.87
CA LEU A 165 20.95 1.85 -1.93
C LEU A 165 22.31 1.44 -2.49
N ASP A 166 22.34 0.54 -3.48
CA ASP A 166 23.57 0.06 -4.10
C ASP A 166 24.06 0.99 -5.23
N ARG A 167 23.26 1.99 -5.64
CA ARG A 167 23.64 2.90 -6.71
C ARG A 167 24.64 3.94 -6.22
N PRO A 168 25.84 4.06 -6.86
CA PRO A 168 26.80 5.11 -6.52
C PRO A 168 26.20 6.50 -6.70
N GLY A 169 26.40 7.40 -5.71
CA GLY A 169 25.94 8.78 -5.78
C GLY A 169 24.46 8.98 -5.52
N SER A 170 23.78 7.99 -4.96
CA SER A 170 22.38 8.09 -4.56
C SER A 170 22.25 8.67 -3.16
#